data_283ca100931c4c5d2985a2fc3475df11
#
_entry.id   283ca100931c4c5d2985a2fc3475df11
#
_cell.length_a   1.000
_cell.length_b   1.000
_cell.length_c   1.000
_cell.angle_alpha   90.00
_cell.angle_beta   90.00
_cell.angle_gamma   90.00
#
_symmetry.space_group_name_H-M   'P 1'
#
loop_
_entity.id
_entity.type
_entity.pdbx_description
1 polymer ?
#
loop_
_entity_poly.entity_id
_entity_poly.type
_entity_poly.pdbx_seq_one_letter_code
_entity_poly.pdbx_strand_id
1 'polypeptide(L)'
;PNGAGKSTLLRTIAGRLPSTGGDINCAVPIIYVGHTDGLSGAISGRENLAGWAKINGISATETAIDTALSSFATNRFADLPVRVLSRGQRRRLALARLALAPADTLWLLDEPNAGLDQASSRILDEIVQKHATAGGMVLAATHLDFAAAAKPRSLHLPGLVT
;
A
#
# COMPACT_ATOMS: atom_id res chain seq x y z
N PRO A 1 -14.28 -14.63 0.01
CA PRO A 1 -14.59 -14.92 -1.40
C PRO A 1 -14.42 -13.66 -2.25
N ASN A 2 -14.17 -13.80 -3.54
CA ASN A 2 -14.21 -12.67 -4.47
C ASN A 2 -15.65 -12.13 -4.50
N GLY A 3 -15.82 -10.82 -4.64
CA GLY A 3 -17.16 -10.20 -4.61
C GLY A 3 -17.71 -9.87 -3.22
N ALA A 4 -17.06 -10.28 -2.13
CA ALA A 4 -17.53 -10.01 -0.75
C ALA A 4 -17.46 -8.54 -0.31
N GLY A 5 -17.13 -7.60 -1.20
CA GLY A 5 -17.08 -6.16 -0.87
C GLY A 5 -15.79 -5.68 -0.20
N LYS A 6 -14.73 -6.51 -0.10
CA LYS A 6 -13.46 -6.14 0.56
C LYS A 6 -12.85 -4.85 0.00
N SER A 7 -12.64 -4.78 -1.30
CA SER A 7 -12.09 -3.58 -1.96
C SER A 7 -13.02 -2.38 -1.86
N THR A 8 -14.33 -2.60 -1.86
CA THR A 8 -15.34 -1.55 -1.65
C THR A 8 -15.19 -0.96 -0.25
N LEU A 9 -15.13 -1.82 0.78
CA LEU A 9 -14.93 -1.40 2.16
C LEU A 9 -13.64 -0.56 2.31
N LEU A 10 -12.51 -1.06 1.80
CA LEU A 10 -11.23 -0.32 1.87
C LEU A 10 -11.32 1.03 1.18
N ARG A 11 -11.96 1.12 0.00
CA ARG A 11 -12.15 2.38 -0.72
C ARG A 11 -13.08 3.35 0.01
N THR A 12 -14.12 2.83 0.67
CA THR A 12 -15.04 3.65 1.46
C THR A 12 -14.32 4.21 2.69
N ILE A 13 -13.55 3.40 3.42
CA ILE A 13 -12.73 3.87 4.54
C ILE A 13 -11.68 4.90 4.09
N ALA A 14 -11.10 4.72 2.90
CA ALA A 14 -10.15 5.65 2.30
C ALA A 14 -10.80 6.95 1.77
N GLY A 15 -12.11 7.13 1.92
CA GLY A 15 -12.84 8.28 1.38
C GLY A 15 -12.90 8.34 -0.15
N ARG A 16 -12.65 7.20 -0.84
CA ARG A 16 -12.65 7.11 -2.30
C ARG A 16 -13.99 6.66 -2.88
N LEU A 17 -14.87 6.18 -2.03
CA LEU A 17 -16.27 5.86 -2.33
C LEU A 17 -17.16 6.42 -1.22
N PRO A 18 -18.34 6.93 -1.55
CA PRO A 18 -19.29 7.36 -0.53
C PRO A 18 -19.79 6.16 0.27
N SER A 19 -20.02 6.35 1.57
CA SER A 19 -20.76 5.39 2.39
C SER A 19 -22.23 5.39 1.99
N THR A 20 -22.85 4.22 1.93
CA THR A 20 -24.30 4.07 1.72
C THR A 20 -25.09 4.11 3.01
N GLY A 21 -24.44 4.13 4.17
CA GLY A 21 -25.03 4.25 5.50
C GLY A 21 -24.00 4.11 6.60
N GLY A 22 -24.30 4.68 7.77
CA GLY A 22 -23.38 4.73 8.90
C GLY A 22 -22.25 5.75 8.72
N ASP A 23 -21.44 5.88 9.77
CA ASP A 23 -20.33 6.83 9.85
C ASP A 23 -18.98 6.09 9.90
N ILE A 24 -17.98 6.69 9.27
CA ILE A 24 -16.58 6.23 9.35
C ILE A 24 -15.80 7.34 10.05
N ASN A 25 -15.23 7.00 11.20
CA ASN A 25 -14.37 7.89 11.95
C ASN A 25 -12.97 7.27 12.07
N CYS A 26 -11.97 7.95 11.55
CA CYS A 26 -10.57 7.54 11.64
C CYS A 26 -9.75 8.71 12.19
N ALA A 27 -9.14 8.51 13.36
CA ALA A 27 -8.39 9.56 14.07
C ALA A 27 -6.95 9.74 13.55
N VAL A 28 -6.51 8.91 12.61
CA VAL A 28 -5.14 8.93 12.07
C VAL A 28 -5.17 9.08 10.54
N PRO A 29 -4.09 9.60 9.95
CA PRO A 29 -4.00 9.67 8.49
C PRO A 29 -4.07 8.28 7.85
N ILE A 30 -4.66 8.21 6.66
CA ILE A 30 -4.88 6.95 5.93
C ILE A 30 -3.97 6.92 4.71
N ILE A 31 -3.23 5.83 4.55
CA ILE A 31 -2.47 5.50 3.35
C ILE A 31 -3.17 4.34 2.64
N TYR A 32 -3.66 4.57 1.43
CA TYR A 32 -4.33 3.54 0.64
C TYR A 32 -3.45 3.07 -0.52
N VAL A 33 -3.24 1.76 -0.60
CA VAL A 33 -2.62 1.08 -1.75
C VAL A 33 -3.64 0.12 -2.34
N GLY A 34 -4.18 0.50 -3.49
CA GLY A 34 -5.20 -0.27 -4.19
C GLY A 34 -4.62 -1.38 -5.07
N HIS A 35 -5.53 -2.07 -5.76
CA HIS A 35 -5.18 -3.08 -6.77
C HIS A 35 -4.42 -2.46 -7.96
N THR A 36 -4.75 -1.22 -8.32
CA THR A 36 -3.99 -0.44 -9.32
C THR A 36 -2.84 0.29 -8.65
N ASP A 37 -1.69 0.32 -9.29
CA ASP A 37 -0.46 0.88 -8.72
C ASP A 37 -0.51 2.39 -8.49
N GLY A 38 -1.39 3.12 -9.21
CA GLY A 38 -1.55 4.57 -9.07
C GLY A 38 -0.26 5.33 -9.39
N LEU A 39 0.45 4.88 -10.41
CA LEU A 39 1.69 5.49 -10.92
C LEU A 39 1.45 6.16 -12.26
N SER A 40 2.04 7.35 -12.46
CA SER A 40 2.09 8.00 -13.77
C SER A 40 3.15 7.31 -14.63
N GLY A 41 2.74 6.80 -15.79
CA GLY A 41 3.64 6.12 -16.72
C GLY A 41 4.65 7.07 -17.38
N ALA A 42 4.36 8.37 -17.44
CA ALA A 42 5.16 9.35 -18.17
C ALA A 42 6.43 9.79 -17.43
N ILE A 43 6.42 9.74 -16.11
CA ILE A 43 7.53 10.17 -15.25
C ILE A 43 8.24 8.97 -14.62
N SER A 44 9.40 9.22 -14.04
CA SER A 44 10.23 8.21 -13.39
C SER A 44 9.59 7.67 -12.09
N GLY A 45 10.12 6.56 -11.59
CA GLY A 45 9.73 6.00 -10.30
C GLY A 45 10.01 6.97 -9.14
N ARG A 46 11.17 7.61 -9.16
CA ARG A 46 11.58 8.61 -8.18
C ARG A 46 10.60 9.79 -8.14
N GLU A 47 10.28 10.36 -9.30
CA GLU A 47 9.31 11.46 -9.41
C GLU A 47 7.90 11.04 -8.95
N ASN A 48 7.49 9.80 -9.23
CA ASN A 48 6.23 9.26 -8.72
C ASN A 48 6.20 9.21 -7.18
N LEU A 49 7.28 8.75 -6.53
CA LEU A 49 7.36 8.71 -5.06
C LEU A 49 7.39 10.12 -4.46
N ALA A 50 8.18 11.02 -5.02
CA ALA A 50 8.26 12.41 -4.58
C ALA A 50 6.91 13.12 -4.71
N GLY A 51 6.26 12.97 -5.85
CA GLY A 51 4.93 13.54 -6.09
C GLY A 51 3.88 12.97 -5.15
N TRP A 52 3.90 11.65 -4.92
CA TRP A 52 3.01 11.00 -3.98
C TRP A 52 3.21 11.49 -2.54
N ALA A 53 4.46 11.61 -2.08
CA ALA A 53 4.77 12.16 -0.77
C ALA A 53 4.21 13.58 -0.60
N LYS A 54 4.45 14.44 -1.59
CA LYS A 54 3.95 15.83 -1.61
C LYS A 54 2.42 15.91 -1.53
N ILE A 55 1.72 15.09 -2.31
CA ILE A 55 0.24 15.04 -2.31
C ILE A 55 -0.32 14.60 -0.94
N ASN A 56 0.40 13.72 -0.24
CA ASN A 56 0.00 13.22 1.08
C ASN A 56 0.55 14.07 2.24
N GLY A 57 1.13 15.24 1.97
CA GLY A 57 1.68 16.13 3.01
C GLY A 57 2.92 15.57 3.70
N ILE A 58 3.59 14.60 3.10
CA ILE A 58 4.81 13.96 3.65
C ILE A 58 6.02 14.74 3.14
N SER A 59 6.80 15.29 4.07
CA SER A 59 8.07 15.94 3.74
C SER A 59 9.14 14.86 3.52
N ALA A 60 9.35 14.45 2.27
CA ALA A 60 10.35 13.45 1.92
C ALA A 60 11.59 14.12 1.31
N THR A 61 12.74 13.91 1.97
CA THR A 61 14.06 14.27 1.43
C THR A 61 14.46 13.28 0.32
N GLU A 62 15.43 13.65 -0.51
CA GLU A 62 16.00 12.72 -1.49
C GLU A 62 16.50 11.45 -0.85
N THR A 63 17.17 11.55 0.30
CA THR A 63 17.64 10.38 1.07
C THR A 63 16.49 9.49 1.53
N ALA A 64 15.34 10.07 1.95
CA ALA A 64 14.17 9.28 2.31
C ALA A 64 13.57 8.55 1.11
N ILE A 65 13.54 9.21 -0.06
CA ILE A 65 13.09 8.59 -1.30
C ILE A 65 14.03 7.46 -1.71
N ASP A 66 15.35 7.65 -1.63
CA ASP A 66 16.33 6.60 -1.92
C ASP A 66 16.20 5.40 -0.99
N THR A 67 15.96 5.66 0.30
CA THR A 67 15.70 4.62 1.30
C THR A 67 14.43 3.84 0.96
N ALA A 68 13.36 4.53 0.58
CA ALA A 68 12.11 3.91 0.19
C ALA A 68 12.25 3.05 -1.08
N LEU A 69 12.97 3.55 -2.08
CA LEU A 69 13.28 2.80 -3.30
C LEU A 69 14.12 1.55 -3.00
N SER A 70 15.09 1.67 -2.09
CA SER A 70 15.96 0.58 -1.68
C SER A 70 15.20 -0.52 -0.96
N SER A 71 14.21 -0.17 -0.14
CA SER A 71 13.43 -1.12 0.65
C SER A 71 12.74 -2.20 -0.19
N PHE A 72 12.34 -1.87 -1.43
CA PHE A 72 11.76 -2.80 -2.40
C PHE A 72 12.69 -3.15 -3.57
N ALA A 73 14.00 -2.88 -3.44
CA ALA A 73 15.02 -3.14 -4.47
C ALA A 73 14.66 -2.52 -5.84
N THR A 74 14.14 -1.26 -5.81
CA THR A 74 13.68 -0.55 -7.01
C THR A 74 14.67 0.48 -7.55
N ASN A 75 15.79 0.72 -6.86
CA ASN A 75 16.80 1.73 -7.22
C ASN A 75 17.30 1.59 -8.67
N ARG A 76 17.53 0.35 -9.14
CA ARG A 76 18.09 0.08 -10.47
C ARG A 76 17.26 0.61 -11.63
N PHE A 77 15.98 0.88 -11.41
CA PHE A 77 15.05 1.36 -12.43
C PHE A 77 14.23 2.58 -11.97
N ALA A 78 14.62 3.16 -10.82
CA ALA A 78 13.90 4.29 -10.23
C ALA A 78 13.84 5.53 -11.13
N ASP A 79 14.87 5.75 -11.95
CA ASP A 79 14.99 6.91 -12.84
C ASP A 79 14.45 6.63 -14.24
N LEU A 80 13.95 5.43 -14.52
CA LEU A 80 13.28 5.09 -15.76
C LEU A 80 11.81 5.52 -15.72
N PRO A 81 11.22 5.96 -16.86
CA PRO A 81 9.79 6.19 -16.98
C PRO A 81 9.01 4.92 -16.62
N VAL A 82 7.96 5.06 -15.80
CA VAL A 82 7.21 3.89 -15.28
C VAL A 82 6.57 3.05 -16.40
N ARG A 83 6.25 3.65 -17.56
CA ARG A 83 5.68 2.93 -18.72
C ARG A 83 6.57 1.79 -19.25
N VAL A 84 7.90 1.86 -19.06
CA VAL A 84 8.83 0.83 -19.54
C VAL A 84 9.07 -0.29 -18.52
N LEU A 85 8.55 -0.15 -17.31
CA LEU A 85 8.72 -1.13 -16.25
C LEU A 85 7.79 -2.33 -16.43
N SER A 86 8.24 -3.51 -16.01
CA SER A 86 7.38 -4.69 -15.91
C SER A 86 6.29 -4.51 -14.84
N ARG A 87 5.25 -5.35 -14.88
CA ARG A 87 4.17 -5.33 -13.88
C ARG A 87 4.71 -5.47 -12.45
N GLY A 88 5.62 -6.43 -12.21
CA GLY A 88 6.21 -6.64 -10.89
C GLY A 88 7.08 -5.46 -10.43
N GLN A 89 7.83 -4.84 -11.35
CA GLN A 89 8.61 -3.64 -11.05
C GLN A 89 7.71 -2.46 -10.66
N ARG A 90 6.62 -2.23 -11.41
CA ARG A 90 5.62 -1.21 -11.07
C ARG A 90 4.98 -1.49 -9.71
N ARG A 91 4.61 -2.75 -9.42
CA ARG A 91 4.02 -3.11 -8.13
C ARG A 91 4.98 -2.84 -6.97
N ARG A 92 6.24 -3.24 -7.07
CA ARG A 92 7.26 -2.93 -6.06
C ARG A 92 7.45 -1.43 -5.85
N LEU A 93 7.51 -0.67 -6.94
CA LEU A 93 7.61 0.78 -6.88
C LEU A 93 6.38 1.42 -6.20
N ALA A 94 5.18 0.92 -6.50
CA ALA A 94 3.96 1.39 -5.84
C ALA A 94 3.96 1.12 -4.34
N LEU A 95 4.51 0.00 -3.91
CA LEU A 95 4.62 -0.38 -2.50
C LEU A 95 5.74 0.37 -1.76
N ALA A 96 6.77 0.83 -2.48
CA ALA A 96 7.87 1.61 -1.88
C ALA A 96 7.37 2.88 -1.17
N ARG A 97 6.22 3.43 -1.57
CA ARG A 97 5.57 4.55 -0.88
C ARG A 97 5.26 4.27 0.60
N LEU A 98 5.04 3.00 0.97
CA LEU A 98 4.78 2.62 2.36
C LEU A 98 5.97 2.93 3.28
N ALA A 99 7.20 2.86 2.77
CA ALA A 99 8.39 3.21 3.52
C ALA A 99 8.55 4.72 3.77
N LEU A 100 7.78 5.56 3.07
CA LEU A 100 7.71 7.01 3.30
C LEU A 100 6.59 7.39 4.27
N ALA A 101 5.65 6.48 4.53
CA ALA A 101 4.50 6.76 5.36
C ALA A 101 4.90 6.94 6.83
N PRO A 102 4.33 7.94 7.55
CA PRO A 102 4.55 8.09 8.98
C PRO A 102 4.07 6.85 9.77
N ALA A 103 4.70 6.61 10.93
CA ALA A 103 4.40 5.44 11.74
C ALA A 103 2.96 5.45 12.32
N ASP A 104 2.41 6.62 12.57
CA ASP A 104 1.07 6.83 13.15
C ASP A 104 -0.05 6.85 12.10
N THR A 105 0.05 6.01 11.08
CA THR A 105 -0.93 5.93 9.97
C THR A 105 -1.67 4.60 9.95
N LEU A 106 -2.87 4.62 9.35
CA LEU A 106 -3.60 3.41 8.98
C LEU A 106 -3.31 3.06 7.51
N TRP A 107 -2.71 1.90 7.28
CA TRP A 107 -2.53 1.37 5.93
C TRP A 107 -3.73 0.54 5.52
N LEU A 108 -4.32 0.91 4.39
CA LEU A 108 -5.38 0.14 3.72
C LEU A 108 -4.78 -0.50 2.47
N LEU A 109 -4.62 -1.82 2.49
CA LEU A 109 -3.92 -2.57 1.45
C LEU A 109 -4.89 -3.51 0.72
N ASP A 110 -5.10 -3.27 -0.58
CA ASP A 110 -6.00 -4.07 -1.42
C ASP A 110 -5.18 -5.00 -2.32
N GLU A 111 -5.14 -6.30 -1.97
CA GLU A 111 -4.34 -7.36 -2.60
C GLU A 111 -2.86 -6.93 -2.80
N PRO A 112 -2.16 -6.54 -1.72
CA PRO A 112 -0.83 -5.95 -1.86
C PRO A 112 0.22 -6.91 -2.44
N ASN A 113 0.06 -8.22 -2.25
CA ASN A 113 0.96 -9.25 -2.77
C ASN A 113 0.70 -9.60 -4.25
N ALA A 114 -0.38 -9.10 -4.86
CA ALA A 114 -0.71 -9.42 -6.23
C ALA A 114 0.41 -8.98 -7.20
N GLY A 115 0.96 -9.94 -7.94
CA GLY A 115 2.03 -9.69 -8.92
C GLY A 115 3.44 -9.56 -8.34
N LEU A 116 3.63 -9.82 -7.05
CA LEU A 116 4.95 -9.93 -6.41
C LEU A 116 5.49 -11.37 -6.52
N ASP A 117 6.80 -11.47 -6.63
CA ASP A 117 7.51 -12.72 -6.38
C ASP A 117 7.66 -12.98 -4.86
N GLN A 118 8.12 -14.18 -4.49
CA GLN A 118 8.26 -14.58 -3.10
C GLN A 118 9.21 -13.67 -2.31
N ALA A 119 10.29 -13.20 -2.94
CA ALA A 119 11.26 -12.31 -2.30
C ALA A 119 10.63 -10.94 -1.98
N SER A 120 9.90 -10.37 -2.95
CA SER A 120 9.19 -9.09 -2.77
C SER A 120 8.05 -9.19 -1.76
N SER A 121 7.36 -10.34 -1.69
CA SER A 121 6.33 -10.59 -0.69
C SER A 121 6.91 -10.61 0.73
N ARG A 122 8.08 -11.23 0.94
CA ARG A 122 8.78 -11.20 2.23
C ARG A 122 9.18 -9.78 2.65
N ILE A 123 9.66 -8.97 1.71
CA ILE A 123 9.98 -7.56 1.97
C ILE A 123 8.72 -6.81 2.43
N LEU A 124 7.59 -7.03 1.78
CA LEU A 124 6.32 -6.44 2.19
C LEU A 124 5.92 -6.85 3.60
N ASP A 125 6.03 -8.14 3.92
CA ASP A 125 5.73 -8.67 5.26
C ASP A 125 6.60 -8.00 6.34
N GLU A 126 7.91 -7.84 6.10
CA GLU A 126 8.84 -7.17 7.01
C GLU A 126 8.46 -5.69 7.22
N ILE A 127 8.08 -4.99 6.16
CA ILE A 127 7.67 -3.59 6.21
C ILE A 127 6.35 -3.43 6.96
N VAL A 128 5.38 -4.31 6.71
CA VAL A 128 4.11 -4.34 7.44
C VAL A 128 4.35 -4.61 8.92
N GLN A 129 5.19 -5.58 9.24
CA GLN A 129 5.55 -5.89 10.62
C GLN A 129 6.23 -4.72 11.32
N LYS A 130 7.20 -4.08 10.67
CA LYS A 130 7.90 -2.91 11.19
C LYS A 130 6.92 -1.77 11.49
N HIS A 131 5.98 -1.51 10.59
CA HIS A 131 4.95 -0.49 10.78
C HIS A 131 4.05 -0.83 11.98
N ALA A 132 3.56 -2.06 12.08
CA ALA A 132 2.72 -2.49 13.20
C ALA A 132 3.45 -2.44 14.54
N THR A 133 4.73 -2.81 14.60
CA THR A 133 5.54 -2.73 15.84
C THR A 133 5.86 -1.28 16.22
N ALA A 134 5.87 -0.36 15.29
CA ALA A 134 6.01 1.08 15.54
C ALA A 134 4.69 1.77 15.98
N GLY A 135 3.60 1.00 16.18
CA GLY A 135 2.30 1.52 16.61
C GLY A 135 1.34 1.84 15.46
N GLY A 136 1.73 1.60 14.22
CA GLY A 136 0.88 1.78 13.05
C GLY A 136 -0.20 0.69 12.95
N MET A 137 -1.20 0.95 12.14
CA MET A 137 -2.30 0.02 11.90
C MET A 137 -2.34 -0.42 10.44
N VAL A 138 -2.73 -1.67 10.21
CA VAL A 138 -2.88 -2.21 8.85
C VAL A 138 -4.22 -2.95 8.73
N LEU A 139 -4.99 -2.60 7.71
CA LEU A 139 -6.16 -3.34 7.27
C LEU A 139 -5.92 -3.79 5.84
N ALA A 140 -5.79 -5.10 5.64
CA ALA A 140 -5.50 -5.67 4.34
C ALA A 140 -6.64 -6.58 3.85
N ALA A 141 -7.02 -6.41 2.59
CA ALA A 141 -7.81 -7.37 1.85
C ALA A 141 -6.83 -8.25 1.05
N THR A 142 -6.66 -9.50 1.46
CA THR A 142 -5.73 -10.43 0.81
C THR A 142 -6.24 -11.85 0.93
N HIS A 143 -5.80 -12.71 0.01
CA HIS A 143 -5.98 -14.16 0.07
C HIS A 143 -4.76 -14.88 0.64
N LEU A 144 -3.66 -14.16 0.87
CA LEU A 144 -2.43 -14.69 1.44
C LEU A 144 -2.34 -14.26 2.90
N ASP A 145 -1.90 -15.19 3.76
CA ASP A 145 -1.56 -14.84 5.12
C ASP A 145 -0.29 -13.97 5.11
N PHE A 146 -0.35 -12.83 5.78
CA PHE A 146 0.88 -12.12 6.14
C PHE A 146 1.66 -13.01 7.11
N ALA A 147 2.95 -13.22 6.86
CA ALA A 147 3.80 -14.03 7.72
C ALA A 147 3.73 -13.46 9.15
N ALA A 148 3.15 -14.27 10.03
CA ALA A 148 2.53 -13.85 11.27
C ALA A 148 3.53 -13.56 12.38
N ALA A 149 4.20 -12.43 12.35
CA ALA A 149 4.80 -11.88 13.58
C ALA A 149 3.80 -11.04 14.39
N ALA A 150 2.81 -10.42 13.77
CA ALA A 150 1.65 -9.85 14.44
C ALA A 150 0.46 -10.77 14.20
N LYS A 151 -0.08 -11.42 15.23
CA LYS A 151 -1.27 -12.25 15.13
C LYS A 151 -2.42 -11.43 14.52
N PRO A 152 -2.68 -11.51 13.20
CA PRO A 152 -3.70 -10.68 12.56
C PRO A 152 -5.07 -11.10 13.07
N ARG A 153 -5.93 -10.13 13.29
CA ARG A 153 -7.36 -10.40 13.54
C ARG A 153 -8.06 -10.47 12.19
N SER A 154 -8.73 -11.58 11.92
CA SER A 154 -9.51 -11.73 10.69
C SER A 154 -10.88 -11.06 10.86
N LEU A 155 -11.26 -10.24 9.89
CA LEU A 155 -12.60 -9.68 9.77
C LEU A 155 -13.33 -10.40 8.63
N HIS A 156 -14.42 -11.10 8.97
CA HIS A 156 -15.27 -11.72 7.96
C HIS A 156 -16.36 -10.74 7.54
N LEU A 157 -16.41 -10.43 6.24
CA LEU A 157 -17.53 -9.73 5.66
C LEU A 157 -18.61 -10.76 5.29
N PRO A 158 -19.86 -10.60 5.76
CA PRO A 158 -20.95 -11.42 5.26
C PRO A 158 -21.06 -11.17 3.76
N GLY A 159 -21.02 -12.23 2.95
CA GLY A 159 -21.22 -12.11 1.51
C GLY A 159 -22.53 -11.37 1.23
N LEU A 160 -22.55 -10.52 0.20
CA LEU A 160 -23.81 -9.98 -0.28
C LEU A 160 -24.70 -11.17 -0.69
N VAL A 161 -25.77 -11.40 0.05
CA VAL A 161 -26.85 -12.31 -0.37
C VAL A 161 -27.55 -11.57 -1.51
N THR A 162 -27.26 -11.98 -2.74
CA THR A 162 -28.01 -11.56 -3.92
C THR A 162 -29.31 -12.35 -4.02
#